data_d984dce44692baf8242e2176da5c68be
#
_entry.id   d984dce44692baf8242e2176da5c68be
#
_cell.length_a   1.000
_cell.length_b   1.000
_cell.length_c   1.000
_cell.angle_alpha   90.00
_cell.angle_beta   90.00
_cell.angle_gamma   90.00
#
_symmetry.space_group_name_H-M   'P 1'
#
loop_
_entity.id
_entity.type
_entity.pdbx_description
1 polymer ?
#
loop_
_entity_poly.entity_id
_entity_poly.type
_entity_poly.pdbx_seq_one_letter_code
_entity_poly.pdbx_strand_id
1 'polypeptide(L)'
;MERDSYTDEEIKQVFSLKRVAVIGMSTHSAKAAHFVPKYLSEQGFDITPINPNAVEILGKKSYQDISSLDHPVDIVDIFRPSEDVLPFVEDAIKKKPKVIWLQEGIHNSEAEEL
;
A
#
# COMPACT_ATOMS: atom_id res chain seq x y z
N MET A 1 -15.40 -16.61 -5.72
CA MET A 1 -15.47 -16.22 -5.71
C MET A 1 -15.69 -15.77 -5.32
N GLU A 2 -15.60 -15.64 -5.26
CA GLU A 2 -15.86 -15.13 -5.00
C GLU A 2 -15.99 -13.95 -5.14
N ARG A 3 -15.38 -13.28 -5.57
CA ARG A 3 -15.57 -12.12 -5.94
C ARG A 3 -16.82 -11.89 -6.47
N ASP A 4 -17.27 -12.74 -7.02
CA ASP A 4 -18.53 -12.66 -7.53
C ASP A 4 -19.53 -12.40 -6.52
N SER A 5 -19.23 -12.57 -5.25
CA SER A 5 -20.18 -12.35 -4.21
C SER A 5 -20.32 -10.88 -3.82
N TYR A 6 -19.53 -9.99 -4.39
CA TYR A 6 -19.62 -8.57 -4.06
C TYR A 6 -20.79 -7.94 -4.79
N THR A 7 -21.51 -7.06 -4.09
CA THR A 7 -22.60 -6.30 -4.72
C THR A 7 -22.02 -5.11 -5.44
N ASP A 8 -22.80 -4.50 -6.31
CA ASP A 8 -22.39 -3.29 -7.00
C ASP A 8 -22.10 -2.20 -6.02
N GLU A 9 -22.87 -2.13 -4.95
CA GLU A 9 -22.68 -1.08 -3.97
C GLU A 9 -21.40 -1.27 -3.21
N GLU A 10 -21.06 -2.51 -2.87
CA GLU A 10 -19.80 -2.79 -2.21
C GLU A 10 -18.62 -2.44 -3.10
N ILE A 11 -18.72 -2.71 -4.38
CA ILE A 11 -17.66 -2.38 -5.31
C ILE A 11 -17.50 -0.87 -5.39
N LYS A 12 -18.60 -0.13 -5.42
CA LYS A 12 -18.52 1.31 -5.45
C LYS A 12 -17.87 1.87 -4.20
N GLN A 13 -18.14 1.27 -3.05
CA GLN A 13 -17.54 1.72 -1.83
C GLN A 13 -16.04 1.55 -1.85
N VAL A 14 -15.55 0.43 -2.38
CA VAL A 14 -14.12 0.22 -2.48
C VAL A 14 -13.49 1.28 -3.38
N PHE A 15 -14.14 1.58 -4.52
CA PHE A 15 -13.57 2.56 -5.42
C PHE A 15 -13.67 3.99 -4.91
N SER A 16 -14.44 4.21 -3.84
CA SER A 16 -14.50 5.55 -3.25
C SER A 16 -13.41 5.77 -2.23
N LEU A 17 -12.66 4.73 -1.86
CA LEU A 17 -11.56 4.87 -0.91
C LEU A 17 -10.39 5.52 -1.63
N LYS A 18 -9.88 6.62 -1.09
CA LYS A 18 -8.90 7.42 -1.81
C LYS A 18 -7.55 7.52 -1.14
N ARG A 19 -7.47 7.41 0.18
CA ARG A 19 -6.21 7.63 0.86
C ARG A 19 -5.49 6.31 1.08
N VAL A 20 -4.34 6.16 0.46
CA VAL A 20 -3.58 4.92 0.46
C VAL A 20 -2.21 5.16 1.08
N ALA A 21 -1.91 4.47 2.17
CA ALA A 21 -0.56 4.48 2.73
C ALA A 21 0.17 3.29 2.13
N VAL A 22 1.35 3.53 1.58
CA VAL A 22 2.12 2.49 0.88
C VAL A 22 3.37 2.20 1.69
N ILE A 23 3.37 1.07 2.42
CA ILE A 23 4.49 0.65 3.23
C ILE A 23 5.52 -0.02 2.33
N GLY A 24 6.76 0.43 2.40
CA GLY A 24 7.81 -0.11 1.56
C GLY A 24 7.87 0.50 0.18
N MET A 25 7.27 1.68 0.00
CA MET A 25 7.33 2.35 -1.29
C MET A 25 8.78 2.65 -1.66
N SER A 26 9.11 2.44 -2.91
CA SER A 26 10.49 2.55 -3.37
C SER A 26 10.74 3.88 -4.08
N THR A 27 11.97 4.38 -3.97
CA THR A 27 12.39 5.54 -4.75
C THR A 27 12.85 5.14 -6.15
N HIS A 28 13.00 3.84 -6.42
CA HIS A 28 13.48 3.37 -7.72
C HIS A 28 12.32 3.17 -8.67
N SER A 29 12.30 3.94 -9.75
CA SER A 29 11.15 3.97 -10.65
C SER A 29 10.90 2.64 -11.35
N ALA A 30 11.90 1.78 -11.44
CA ALA A 30 11.74 0.49 -12.12
C ALA A 30 11.08 -0.56 -11.24
N LYS A 31 10.96 -0.30 -9.94
CA LYS A 31 10.38 -1.29 -9.03
C LYS A 31 8.89 -1.11 -8.94
N ALA A 32 8.18 -2.23 -8.77
CA ALA A 32 6.73 -2.18 -8.64
C ALA A 32 6.31 -1.37 -7.44
N ALA A 33 7.12 -1.37 -6.37
CA ALA A 33 6.81 -0.57 -5.19
C ALA A 33 6.90 0.93 -5.45
N HIS A 34 7.31 1.31 -6.65
CA HIS A 34 7.29 2.70 -7.08
C HIS A 34 6.23 2.91 -8.16
N PHE A 35 6.25 2.10 -9.23
CA PHE A 35 5.38 2.42 -10.37
C PHE A 35 3.93 2.04 -10.10
N VAL A 36 3.65 1.06 -9.24
CA VAL A 36 2.26 0.76 -8.91
C VAL A 36 1.62 1.92 -8.14
N PRO A 37 2.25 2.42 -7.06
CA PRO A 37 1.68 3.60 -6.39
C PRO A 37 1.62 4.81 -7.30
N LYS A 38 2.59 4.98 -8.20
CA LYS A 38 2.57 6.09 -9.13
C LYS A 38 1.35 6.00 -10.02
N TYR A 39 1.05 4.81 -10.52
CA TYR A 39 -0.11 4.61 -11.34
C TYR A 39 -1.39 4.93 -10.55
N LEU A 40 -1.48 4.46 -9.31
CA LEU A 40 -2.65 4.74 -8.49
C LEU A 40 -2.80 6.24 -8.27
N SER A 41 -1.70 6.94 -8.06
CA SER A 41 -1.75 8.38 -7.89
C SER A 41 -2.33 9.05 -9.15
N GLU A 42 -1.95 8.56 -10.31
CA GLU A 42 -2.44 9.09 -11.56
C GLU A 42 -3.92 8.81 -11.75
N GLN A 43 -4.43 7.78 -11.10
CA GLN A 43 -5.84 7.44 -11.16
C GLN A 43 -6.66 8.13 -10.08
N GLY A 44 -6.06 9.05 -9.33
CA GLY A 44 -6.82 9.85 -8.39
C GLY A 44 -6.71 9.43 -6.94
N PHE A 45 -5.90 8.42 -6.63
CA PHE A 45 -5.69 8.01 -5.24
C PHE A 45 -4.68 8.94 -4.59
N ASP A 46 -4.90 9.21 -3.30
CA ASP A 46 -3.99 10.07 -2.54
C ASP A 46 -2.98 9.16 -1.85
N ILE A 47 -1.78 9.11 -2.39
CA ILE A 47 -0.75 8.17 -1.95
C ILE A 47 0.11 8.81 -0.87
N THR A 48 0.31 8.10 0.24
CA THR A 48 1.22 8.52 1.29
C THR A 48 2.35 7.50 1.38
N PRO A 49 3.57 7.88 1.03
CA PRO A 49 4.70 6.93 1.09
C PRO A 49 5.13 6.65 2.53
N ILE A 50 5.46 5.39 2.81
CA ILE A 50 6.03 5.01 4.09
C ILE A 50 7.36 4.34 3.79
N ASN A 51 8.46 5.05 4.04
CA ASN A 51 9.80 4.53 3.80
C ASN A 51 10.76 5.27 4.70
N PRO A 52 11.36 4.60 5.70
CA PRO A 52 12.22 5.28 6.66
C PRO A 52 13.52 5.80 6.04
N ASN A 53 13.86 5.34 4.84
CA ASN A 53 15.11 5.73 4.20
C ASN A 53 14.93 6.83 3.17
N ALA A 54 13.73 7.39 3.06
CA ALA A 54 13.49 8.45 2.09
C ALA A 54 12.76 9.60 2.75
N VAL A 55 13.08 10.82 2.32
CA VAL A 55 12.40 12.01 2.82
C VAL A 55 11.15 12.27 2.00
N GLU A 56 11.23 11.96 0.71
CA GLU A 56 10.17 12.30 -0.21
C GLU A 56 10.15 11.29 -1.34
N ILE A 57 8.97 10.90 -1.80
CA ILE A 57 8.81 10.02 -2.97
C ILE A 57 7.64 10.57 -3.78
N LEU A 58 7.85 10.73 -5.08
CA LEU A 58 6.84 11.27 -6.00
C LEU A 58 6.31 12.62 -5.54
N GLY A 59 7.20 13.44 -4.99
CA GLY A 59 6.83 14.78 -4.54
C GLY A 59 6.02 14.81 -3.27
N LYS A 60 5.90 13.66 -2.59
CA LYS A 60 5.11 13.59 -1.37
C LYS A 60 6.02 13.24 -0.21
N LYS A 61 5.72 13.80 0.96
CA LYS A 61 6.51 13.51 2.15
C LYS A 61 6.43 12.04 2.48
N SER A 62 7.58 11.42 2.75
CA SER A 62 7.63 10.03 3.15
C SER A 62 7.69 9.97 4.67
N TYR A 63 6.99 9.00 5.25
CA TYR A 63 6.94 8.82 6.69
C TYR A 63 7.77 7.62 7.08
N GLN A 64 8.28 7.62 8.31
CA GLN A 64 9.15 6.56 8.77
C GLN A 64 8.37 5.27 8.97
N ASP A 65 7.18 5.36 9.52
CA ASP A 65 6.33 4.20 9.71
C ASP A 65 4.87 4.67 9.71
N ILE A 66 3.95 3.72 9.72
CA ILE A 66 2.55 4.08 9.58
C ILE A 66 2.03 4.77 10.84
N SER A 67 2.63 4.50 11.99
CA SER A 67 2.17 5.15 13.21
C SER A 67 2.56 6.62 13.26
N SER A 68 3.47 7.05 12.37
CA SER A 68 3.85 8.46 12.29
C SER A 68 2.81 9.31 11.55
N LEU A 69 1.84 8.69 10.90
CA LEU A 69 0.84 9.45 10.15
C LEU A 69 -0.07 10.19 11.11
N ASP A 70 -0.36 11.45 10.77
CA ASP A 70 -1.24 12.27 11.60
C ASP A 70 -2.63 12.35 10.99
N HIS A 71 -2.95 11.51 10.03
CA HIS A 71 -4.26 11.52 9.39
C HIS A 71 -4.67 10.08 9.11
N PRO A 72 -5.98 9.83 8.94
CA PRO A 72 -6.44 8.46 8.67
C PRO A 72 -6.14 8.06 7.23
N VAL A 73 -6.11 6.75 7.01
CA VAL A 73 -5.97 6.21 5.65
C VAL A 73 -7.08 5.20 5.43
N ASP A 74 -7.46 5.03 4.18
CA ASP A 74 -8.51 4.09 3.83
C ASP A 74 -7.93 2.73 3.49
N ILE A 75 -6.78 2.72 2.85
CA ILE A 75 -6.14 1.49 2.38
C ILE A 75 -4.68 1.52 2.80
N VAL A 76 -4.18 0.39 3.28
CA VAL A 76 -2.74 0.23 3.52
C VAL A 76 -2.26 -0.82 2.54
N ASP A 77 -1.30 -0.45 1.70
CA ASP A 77 -0.75 -1.32 0.66
C ASP A 77 0.68 -1.64 1.08
N ILE A 78 0.98 -2.92 1.27
CA ILE A 78 2.25 -3.34 1.86
C ILE A 78 3.11 -4.04 0.82
N PHE A 79 4.28 -3.46 0.54
CA PHE A 79 5.26 -4.00 -0.40
C PHE A 79 6.44 -4.54 0.42
N ARG A 80 6.22 -5.65 1.11
CA ARG A 80 7.27 -6.28 1.89
C ARG A 80 7.27 -7.77 1.62
N PRO A 81 8.44 -8.45 1.71
CA PRO A 81 8.48 -9.90 1.57
C PRO A 81 7.55 -10.56 2.59
N SER A 82 6.98 -11.68 2.22
CA SER A 82 5.99 -12.31 3.08
C SER A 82 6.56 -12.71 4.44
N GLU A 83 7.85 -13.00 4.50
CA GLU A 83 8.45 -13.38 5.78
C GLU A 83 8.58 -12.18 6.71
N ASP A 84 8.50 -10.94 6.17
CA ASP A 84 8.62 -9.73 6.97
C ASP A 84 7.30 -9.03 7.18
N VAL A 85 6.21 -9.54 6.62
CA VAL A 85 5.01 -8.74 6.49
C VAL A 85 4.23 -8.60 7.80
N LEU A 86 4.33 -9.58 8.70
CA LEU A 86 3.47 -9.62 9.87
C LEU A 86 3.55 -8.37 10.76
N PRO A 87 4.75 -7.88 11.12
CA PRO A 87 4.78 -6.67 11.94
C PRO A 87 4.13 -5.48 11.26
N PHE A 88 4.24 -5.39 9.94
CA PHE A 88 3.64 -4.29 9.22
C PHE A 88 2.14 -4.41 9.17
N VAL A 89 1.62 -5.63 9.08
CA VAL A 89 0.19 -5.85 9.14
C VAL A 89 -0.35 -5.46 10.51
N GLU A 90 0.37 -5.83 11.57
CA GLU A 90 -0.06 -5.50 12.91
C GLU A 90 -0.10 -4.00 13.13
N ASP A 91 0.90 -3.27 12.63
CA ASP A 91 0.89 -1.83 12.74
C ASP A 91 -0.22 -1.22 11.91
N ALA A 92 -0.48 -1.78 10.73
CA ALA A 92 -1.51 -1.27 9.86
C ALA A 92 -2.89 -1.42 10.51
N ILE A 93 -3.13 -2.54 11.18
CA ILE A 93 -4.42 -2.78 11.82
C ILE A 93 -4.69 -1.70 12.87
N LYS A 94 -3.65 -1.24 13.56
CA LYS A 94 -3.84 -0.21 14.57
C LYS A 94 -4.33 1.10 13.97
N LYS A 95 -4.06 1.34 12.69
CA LYS A 95 -4.51 2.55 12.02
C LYS A 95 -5.96 2.41 11.55
N LYS A 96 -6.52 1.21 11.63
CA LYS A 96 -7.93 0.92 11.32
C LYS A 96 -8.32 1.31 9.90
N PRO A 97 -7.53 0.87 8.88
CA PRO A 97 -7.93 1.13 7.51
C PRO A 97 -9.10 0.23 7.14
N LYS A 98 -9.74 0.53 6.04
CA LYS A 98 -10.82 -0.31 5.56
C LYS A 98 -10.30 -1.52 4.80
N VAL A 99 -9.13 -1.40 4.20
CA VAL A 99 -8.56 -2.47 3.37
C VAL A 99 -7.06 -2.53 3.61
N ILE A 100 -6.52 -3.73 3.68
CA ILE A 100 -5.07 -3.94 3.71
C ILE A 100 -4.73 -4.82 2.53
N TRP A 101 -3.88 -4.32 1.62
CA TRP A 101 -3.44 -5.07 0.46
C TRP A 101 -2.02 -5.56 0.70
N LEU A 102 -1.79 -6.82 0.41
CA LEU A 102 -0.45 -7.39 0.48
C LEU A 102 0.02 -7.63 -0.94
N GLN A 103 1.12 -6.97 -1.31
CA GLN A 103 1.64 -7.06 -2.68
C GLN A 103 2.63 -8.21 -2.76
N GLU A 104 2.10 -9.41 -2.76
CA GLU A 104 2.96 -10.57 -2.69
C GLU A 104 3.76 -10.82 -3.94
N GLY A 105 3.26 -10.40 -5.07
CA GLY A 105 3.96 -10.65 -6.30
C GLY A 105 5.32 -10.03 -6.34
N ILE A 106 5.54 -9.00 -5.53
CA ILE A 106 6.81 -8.31 -5.53
C ILE A 106 7.92 -9.21 -5.09
N HIS A 107 7.74 -9.86 -3.96
CA HIS A 107 8.80 -10.71 -3.49
C HIS A 107 8.66 -12.09 -4.07
N ASN A 108 7.47 -12.46 -4.48
CA ASN A 108 7.29 -13.76 -5.00
C ASN A 108 7.97 -14.01 -6.30
N SER A 109 8.20 -12.98 -7.07
CA SER A 109 8.92 -13.19 -8.29
C SER A 109 10.25 -13.79 -8.01
N GLU A 110 10.87 -13.44 -6.88
CA GLU A 110 12.08 -14.06 -6.52
C GLU A 110 11.84 -15.31 -5.79
N ALA A 111 10.89 -15.31 -4.88
CA ALA A 111 10.67 -16.46 -4.06
C ALA A 111 10.17 -17.62 -4.90
N GLU A 112 9.37 -17.33 -5.86
CA GLU A 112 8.84 -18.33 -6.66
C GLU A 112 9.76 -18.86 -7.61
N GLU A 113 10.77 -18.13 -7.89
CA GLU A 113 11.78 -18.63 -8.70
C GLU A 113 12.55 -19.61 -8.00
N LEU A 114 12.41 -19.74 -6.73
CA LEU A 114 13.17 -20.65 -5.95
C LEU A 114 12.71 -22.08 -6.09
#